data_66a43865939af4b53060c79c0f2400d5
#
_entry.id   66a43865939af4b53060c79c0f2400d5
#
_cell.length_a   1.000
_cell.length_b   1.000
_cell.length_c   1.000
_cell.angle_alpha   90.00
_cell.angle_beta   90.00
_cell.angle_gamma   90.00
#
_symmetry.space_group_name_H-M   'P 1'
#
loop_
_entity.id
_entity.type
_entity.pdbx_description
1 polymer ?
#
loop_
_entity_poly.entity_id
_entity_poly.type
_entity_poly.pdbx_seq_one_letter_code
_entity_poly.pdbx_strand_id
1 'polypeptide(L)'
;MIFYETCCEMILKFLSKKNFQLILALFVGTLSVFSQTEKVSITTTNNGFSLKVDGKNFMIKGVNWDVIPIGKDAVSTNFWESSDDIIKKGLDHEMSLLRDMNVNAIRHYSGIPAKWIQYIYENYGIHTMINHSFGRYGMTVDGEWNPITNYSDPKMQKILLSEIEIMVSNYKNTPGLLLYLLGNENNYGLFWSGAETEDFPEEETEKMAVGEKYGRPMYRLMNSASKKIKELDTNHPVAICNGDDLFIEIIAQECKDIDVFGVNSYRGASFTDLFKTVKETLNKPLLFTEFGADAFNAITNSEDQKSQANYLLKNWKE
;
A
#
# COMPACT_ATOMS: atom_id res chain seq x y z
N MET A 1 37.74 4.24 -61.40
CA MET A 1 37.89 5.09 -60.24
C MET A 1 37.07 6.36 -60.42
N ILE A 2 35.91 6.33 -61.08
CA ILE A 2 35.02 7.49 -61.33
C ILE A 2 33.60 7.25 -60.81
N PHE A 3 33.29 6.04 -60.37
CA PHE A 3 31.94 5.68 -59.87
C PHE A 3 31.76 5.81 -58.35
N TYR A 4 32.78 6.07 -57.57
CA TYR A 4 32.71 6.20 -56.09
C TYR A 4 32.51 7.64 -55.59
N GLU A 5 32.90 8.63 -56.37
CA GLU A 5 32.73 10.05 -55.95
C GLU A 5 31.30 10.56 -56.10
N THR A 6 30.55 10.02 -57.07
CA THR A 6 29.17 10.46 -57.35
C THR A 6 28.15 10.01 -56.29
N CYS A 7 28.41 8.91 -55.60
CA CYS A 7 27.53 8.41 -54.55
C CYS A 7 27.66 9.17 -53.25
N CYS A 8 28.87 9.60 -52.88
CA CYS A 8 29.09 10.41 -51.65
C CYS A 8 28.53 11.82 -51.76
N GLU A 9 28.65 12.46 -52.92
CA GLU A 9 28.05 13.80 -53.12
C GLU A 9 26.52 13.80 -53.15
N MET A 10 25.87 12.74 -53.60
CA MET A 10 24.43 12.59 -53.58
C MET A 10 23.91 12.37 -52.16
N ILE A 11 24.63 11.66 -51.30
CA ILE A 11 24.26 11.44 -49.91
C ILE A 11 24.44 12.72 -49.10
N LEU A 12 25.47 13.51 -49.39
CA LEU A 12 25.70 14.80 -48.71
C LEU A 12 24.73 15.91 -49.15
N LYS A 13 24.15 15.83 -50.35
CA LYS A 13 23.12 16.78 -50.82
C LYS A 13 21.73 16.43 -50.32
N PHE A 14 21.47 15.19 -49.89
CA PHE A 14 20.18 14.78 -49.26
C PHE A 14 20.10 15.21 -47.80
N LEU A 15 21.23 15.54 -47.17
CA LEU A 15 21.28 16.15 -45.82
C LEU A 15 21.17 17.66 -45.91
N SER A 16 20.11 18.19 -46.53
CA SER A 16 19.82 19.62 -46.44
C SER A 16 19.50 19.97 -44.97
N LYS A 17 19.87 21.18 -44.52
CA LYS A 17 19.60 21.63 -43.16
C LYS A 17 18.18 21.38 -42.68
N LYS A 18 17.18 21.34 -43.58
CA LYS A 18 15.79 21.02 -43.27
C LYS A 18 15.56 19.55 -42.89
N ASN A 19 16.26 18.63 -43.56
CA ASN A 19 16.12 17.18 -43.27
C ASN A 19 16.88 16.81 -42.00
N PHE A 20 17.98 17.51 -41.69
CA PHE A 20 18.71 17.33 -40.45
C PHE A 20 17.88 17.83 -39.23
N GLN A 21 17.12 18.92 -39.40
CA GLN A 21 16.18 19.38 -38.34
C GLN A 21 15.00 18.42 -38.18
N LEU A 22 14.53 17.77 -39.23
CA LEU A 22 13.44 16.78 -39.14
C LEU A 22 13.92 15.47 -38.49
N ILE A 23 15.13 15.03 -38.78
CA ILE A 23 15.74 13.83 -38.14
C ILE A 23 16.08 14.15 -36.69
N LEU A 24 16.55 15.36 -36.36
CA LEU A 24 16.81 15.77 -34.99
C LEU A 24 15.48 15.93 -34.20
N ALA A 25 14.42 16.41 -34.84
CA ALA A 25 13.09 16.49 -34.22
C ALA A 25 12.45 15.09 -34.00
N LEU A 26 12.69 14.14 -34.89
CA LEU A 26 12.31 12.73 -34.70
C LEU A 26 13.16 12.03 -33.62
N PHE A 27 14.44 12.37 -33.49
CA PHE A 27 15.32 11.82 -32.46
C PHE A 27 15.08 12.48 -31.07
N VAL A 28 14.66 13.74 -31.03
CA VAL A 28 14.23 14.40 -29.76
C VAL A 28 12.85 13.93 -29.34
N GLY A 29 12.01 13.45 -30.27
CA GLY A 29 10.69 12.86 -29.98
C GLY A 29 10.77 11.43 -29.43
N THR A 30 11.92 10.75 -29.49
CA THR A 30 12.19 9.46 -28.84
C THR A 30 13.00 9.60 -27.55
N LEU A 31 13.11 10.84 -26.99
CA LEU A 31 13.54 10.98 -25.62
C LEU A 31 12.55 10.23 -24.77
N SER A 32 13.01 9.08 -24.31
CA SER A 32 12.45 8.22 -23.31
C SER A 32 11.40 8.99 -22.49
N VAL A 33 10.12 8.66 -22.66
CA VAL A 33 9.16 8.85 -21.62
C VAL A 33 9.68 7.95 -20.49
N PHE A 34 10.68 8.44 -19.73
CA PHE A 34 10.87 7.94 -18.39
C PHE A 34 9.51 8.18 -17.75
N SER A 35 8.79 7.14 -17.49
CA SER A 35 7.55 7.18 -16.73
C SER A 35 7.89 7.98 -15.47
N GLN A 36 7.50 9.24 -15.48
CA GLN A 36 7.67 10.11 -14.32
C GLN A 36 6.77 9.49 -13.26
N THR A 37 7.33 9.22 -12.09
CA THR A 37 6.53 8.74 -10.95
C THR A 37 5.37 9.70 -10.74
N GLU A 38 4.19 9.14 -10.62
CA GLU A 38 2.96 9.90 -10.41
C GLU A 38 3.03 10.64 -9.08
N LYS A 39 2.47 11.82 -9.06
CA LYS A 39 2.30 12.57 -7.81
C LYS A 39 0.95 12.23 -7.20
N VAL A 40 0.98 11.50 -6.10
CA VAL A 40 -0.20 11.22 -5.30
C VAL A 40 -0.32 12.23 -4.18
N SER A 41 -1.46 12.86 -4.04
CA SER A 41 -1.67 13.91 -3.04
C SER A 41 -3.07 13.86 -2.45
N ILE A 42 -3.19 14.40 -1.24
CA ILE A 42 -4.45 14.56 -0.56
C ILE A 42 -4.79 16.04 -0.52
N THR A 43 -6.01 16.38 -0.90
CA THR A 43 -6.51 17.75 -0.88
C THR A 43 -7.74 17.85 0.00
N THR A 44 -7.82 18.89 0.82
CA THR A 44 -9.02 19.23 1.57
C THR A 44 -10.04 19.86 0.61
N THR A 45 -11.28 19.47 0.75
CA THR A 45 -12.43 19.98 0.01
C THR A 45 -13.49 20.49 0.99
N ASN A 46 -14.53 21.16 0.48
CA ASN A 46 -15.63 21.60 1.33
C ASN A 46 -16.38 20.43 2.03
N ASN A 47 -16.30 19.23 1.44
CA ASN A 47 -16.99 18.05 1.90
C ASN A 47 -16.07 17.00 2.57
N GLY A 48 -14.81 17.36 2.87
CA GLY A 48 -13.83 16.44 3.47
C GLY A 48 -12.52 16.40 2.69
N PHE A 49 -12.07 15.21 2.31
CA PHE A 49 -10.78 15.01 1.67
C PHE A 49 -10.94 14.31 0.32
N SER A 50 -9.98 14.53 -0.58
CA SER A 50 -9.91 13.85 -1.87
C SER A 50 -8.48 13.41 -2.15
N LEU A 51 -8.31 12.14 -2.53
CA LEU A 51 -7.06 11.63 -3.09
C LEU A 51 -6.96 12.03 -4.56
N LYS A 52 -5.78 12.46 -4.96
CA LYS A 52 -5.47 12.82 -6.35
C LYS A 52 -4.23 12.11 -6.83
N VAL A 53 -4.27 11.61 -8.05
CA VAL A 53 -3.12 11.09 -8.80
C VAL A 53 -2.91 12.04 -9.98
N ASP A 54 -1.74 12.65 -10.06
CA ASP A 54 -1.40 13.68 -11.05
C ASP A 54 -2.46 14.81 -11.17
N GLY A 55 -2.95 15.23 -10.01
CA GLY A 55 -3.95 16.30 -9.90
C GLY A 55 -5.40 15.88 -10.22
N LYS A 56 -5.65 14.65 -10.67
CA LYS A 56 -6.99 14.12 -10.96
C LYS A 56 -7.54 13.39 -9.74
N ASN A 57 -8.82 13.58 -9.46
CA ASN A 57 -9.48 12.83 -8.39
C ASN A 57 -9.39 11.32 -8.63
N PHE A 58 -9.00 10.59 -7.59
CA PHE A 58 -8.83 9.15 -7.64
C PHE A 58 -9.61 8.51 -6.49
N MET A 59 -10.70 7.83 -6.81
CA MET A 59 -11.45 7.02 -5.84
C MET A 59 -10.88 5.61 -5.83
N ILE A 60 -10.35 5.18 -4.70
CA ILE A 60 -9.81 3.84 -4.54
C ILE A 60 -10.96 2.82 -4.61
N LYS A 61 -10.88 1.91 -5.57
CA LYS A 61 -11.68 0.70 -5.67
C LYS A 61 -10.70 -0.46 -5.60
N GLY A 62 -10.36 -0.84 -4.37
CA GLY A 62 -9.23 -1.69 -4.09
C GLY A 62 -9.63 -3.04 -3.53
N VAL A 63 -8.69 -3.97 -3.62
CA VAL A 63 -8.74 -5.27 -2.96
C VAL A 63 -7.40 -5.55 -2.28
N ASN A 64 -7.44 -6.34 -1.20
CA ASN A 64 -6.24 -6.94 -0.66
C ASN A 64 -5.86 -8.12 -1.56
N TRP A 65 -4.63 -8.10 -2.04
CA TRP A 65 -4.18 -9.09 -3.01
C TRP A 65 -2.74 -9.53 -2.72
N ASP A 66 -2.59 -10.82 -2.52
CA ASP A 66 -1.32 -11.53 -2.45
C ASP A 66 -1.44 -12.85 -3.21
N VAL A 67 -0.37 -13.25 -3.90
CA VAL A 67 -0.37 -14.51 -4.64
C VAL A 67 0.14 -15.65 -3.79
N ILE A 68 -0.76 -16.59 -3.52
CA ILE A 68 -0.40 -17.91 -3.04
C ILE A 68 -0.82 -18.92 -4.11
N PRO A 69 0.11 -19.55 -4.83
CA PRO A 69 -0.25 -20.53 -5.86
C PRO A 69 -1.10 -21.68 -5.27
N ILE A 70 -2.11 -22.11 -6.01
CA ILE A 70 -3.00 -23.21 -5.58
C ILE A 70 -2.18 -24.43 -5.20
N GLY A 71 -2.46 -25.02 -4.03
CA GLY A 71 -1.76 -26.18 -3.48
C GLY A 71 -0.43 -25.88 -2.82
N LYS A 72 -0.13 -24.60 -2.59
CA LYS A 72 1.03 -24.11 -1.85
C LYS A 72 0.58 -23.36 -0.61
N ASP A 73 1.43 -23.30 0.39
CA ASP A 73 1.21 -22.48 1.58
C ASP A 73 2.04 -21.18 1.50
N ALA A 74 1.60 -20.15 2.23
CA ALA A 74 2.22 -18.84 2.24
C ALA A 74 3.63 -18.83 2.87
N VAL A 75 3.95 -19.85 3.68
CA VAL A 75 5.21 -19.91 4.42
C VAL A 75 6.33 -20.52 3.56
N SER A 76 5.98 -21.54 2.76
CA SER A 76 6.96 -22.31 1.98
C SER A 76 7.11 -21.83 0.54
N THR A 77 6.28 -20.90 0.07
CA THR A 77 6.25 -20.48 -1.33
C THR A 77 6.41 -18.97 -1.47
N ASN A 78 7.56 -18.54 -1.95
CA ASN A 78 7.75 -17.17 -2.41
C ASN A 78 7.49 -17.11 -3.92
N PHE A 79 6.32 -16.61 -4.32
CA PHE A 79 5.94 -16.46 -5.71
C PHE A 79 6.94 -15.60 -6.50
N TRP A 80 7.50 -14.57 -5.85
CA TRP A 80 8.42 -13.62 -6.49
C TRP A 80 9.80 -14.18 -6.80
N GLU A 81 10.14 -15.39 -6.28
CA GLU A 81 11.35 -16.15 -6.62
C GLU A 81 11.18 -17.03 -7.87
N SER A 82 9.96 -17.12 -8.40
CA SER A 82 9.69 -17.83 -9.65
C SER A 82 10.32 -17.11 -10.85
N SER A 83 10.40 -17.82 -12.00
CA SER A 83 10.83 -17.16 -13.24
C SER A 83 9.86 -16.05 -13.68
N ASP A 84 10.36 -15.04 -14.37
CA ASP A 84 9.56 -13.92 -14.87
C ASP A 84 8.37 -14.38 -15.72
N ASP A 85 8.51 -15.47 -16.49
CA ASP A 85 7.41 -16.02 -17.29
C ASP A 85 6.28 -16.60 -16.43
N ILE A 86 6.61 -17.25 -15.31
CA ILE A 86 5.62 -17.78 -14.36
C ILE A 86 4.91 -16.61 -13.67
N ILE A 87 5.69 -15.63 -13.21
CA ILE A 87 5.13 -14.44 -12.53
C ILE A 87 4.21 -13.69 -13.49
N LYS A 88 4.64 -13.41 -14.72
CA LYS A 88 3.80 -12.73 -15.72
C LYS A 88 2.49 -13.46 -15.97
N LYS A 89 2.54 -14.79 -16.16
CA LYS A 89 1.30 -15.57 -16.37
C LYS A 89 0.34 -15.46 -15.19
N GLY A 90 0.85 -15.50 -13.97
CA GLY A 90 0.04 -15.31 -12.76
C GLY A 90 -0.57 -13.91 -12.71
N LEU A 91 0.25 -12.87 -12.91
CA LEU A 91 -0.20 -11.49 -12.93
C LEU A 91 -1.21 -11.23 -14.05
N ASP A 92 -0.96 -11.72 -15.27
CA ASP A 92 -1.85 -11.53 -16.41
C ASP A 92 -3.23 -12.17 -16.16
N HIS A 93 -3.27 -13.31 -15.51
CA HIS A 93 -4.52 -13.94 -15.11
C HIS A 93 -5.26 -13.12 -14.05
N GLU A 94 -4.62 -12.87 -12.92
CA GLU A 94 -5.24 -12.22 -11.75
C GLU A 94 -5.61 -10.76 -12.05
N MET A 95 -4.69 -9.98 -12.62
CA MET A 95 -4.92 -8.55 -12.87
C MET A 95 -5.96 -8.29 -13.95
N SER A 96 -6.12 -9.21 -14.93
CA SER A 96 -7.22 -9.10 -15.89
C SER A 96 -8.58 -9.29 -15.20
N LEU A 97 -8.72 -10.22 -14.27
CA LEU A 97 -9.94 -10.40 -13.49
C LEU A 97 -10.24 -9.16 -12.63
N LEU A 98 -9.23 -8.63 -11.96
CA LEU A 98 -9.39 -7.43 -11.13
C LEU A 98 -9.77 -6.21 -11.97
N ARG A 99 -9.16 -6.02 -13.13
CA ARG A 99 -9.53 -4.96 -14.07
C ARG A 99 -10.98 -5.11 -14.55
N ASP A 100 -11.41 -6.31 -14.89
CA ASP A 100 -12.78 -6.59 -15.33
C ASP A 100 -13.81 -6.34 -14.21
N MET A 101 -13.40 -6.48 -12.94
CA MET A 101 -14.16 -6.05 -11.76
C MET A 101 -14.11 -4.52 -11.52
N ASN A 102 -13.41 -3.76 -12.38
CA ASN A 102 -13.19 -2.32 -12.22
C ASN A 102 -12.36 -1.95 -10.97
N VAL A 103 -11.49 -2.84 -10.52
CA VAL A 103 -10.49 -2.57 -9.49
C VAL A 103 -9.41 -1.67 -10.07
N ASN A 104 -9.00 -0.64 -9.33
CA ASN A 104 -7.96 0.31 -9.73
C ASN A 104 -6.78 0.40 -8.74
N ALA A 105 -6.86 -0.31 -7.62
CA ALA A 105 -5.79 -0.39 -6.65
C ALA A 105 -5.76 -1.75 -5.96
N ILE A 106 -4.55 -2.21 -5.62
CA ILE A 106 -4.34 -3.37 -4.74
C ILE A 106 -3.56 -2.95 -3.51
N ARG A 107 -3.86 -3.57 -2.37
CA ARG A 107 -2.99 -3.56 -1.20
C ARG A 107 -2.20 -4.85 -1.19
N HIS A 108 -0.88 -4.74 -1.12
CA HIS A 108 0.02 -5.88 -1.03
C HIS A 108 0.77 -5.86 0.31
N TYR A 109 0.73 -6.97 1.04
CA TYR A 109 1.23 -7.01 2.42
C TYR A 109 2.75 -7.02 2.52
N SER A 110 3.45 -7.71 1.62
CA SER A 110 4.91 -7.71 1.64
C SER A 110 5.55 -8.30 0.36
N GLY A 111 6.74 -7.81 0.05
CA GLY A 111 7.67 -8.51 -0.84
C GLY A 111 7.46 -8.39 -2.34
N ILE A 112 6.46 -7.65 -2.84
CA ILE A 112 6.32 -7.44 -4.29
C ILE A 112 7.51 -6.63 -4.84
N PRO A 113 8.31 -7.14 -5.78
CA PRO A 113 9.38 -6.36 -6.38
C PRO A 113 8.84 -5.17 -7.18
N ALA A 114 9.53 -4.03 -7.12
CA ALA A 114 9.14 -2.78 -7.79
C ALA A 114 8.83 -2.95 -9.29
N LYS A 115 9.59 -3.79 -10.01
CA LYS A 115 9.36 -4.09 -11.43
C LYS A 115 7.96 -4.66 -11.69
N TRP A 116 7.38 -5.38 -10.74
CA TRP A 116 6.06 -5.97 -10.90
C TRP A 116 4.93 -4.99 -10.56
N ILE A 117 5.16 -4.04 -9.67
CA ILE A 117 4.26 -2.90 -9.47
C ILE A 117 4.15 -2.10 -10.77
N GLN A 118 5.28 -1.76 -11.36
CA GLN A 118 5.32 -1.08 -12.67
C GLN A 118 4.62 -1.90 -13.75
N TYR A 119 4.89 -3.21 -13.84
CA TYR A 119 4.24 -4.09 -14.80
C TYR A 119 2.71 -4.10 -14.66
N ILE A 120 2.21 -4.24 -13.44
CA ILE A 120 0.77 -4.22 -13.13
C ILE A 120 0.16 -2.87 -13.56
N TYR A 121 0.81 -1.78 -13.20
CA TYR A 121 0.34 -0.44 -13.54
C TYR A 121 0.33 -0.19 -15.06
N GLU A 122 1.41 -0.47 -15.76
CA GLU A 122 1.54 -0.23 -17.20
C GLU A 122 0.58 -1.08 -18.05
N ASN A 123 0.29 -2.32 -17.63
CA ASN A 123 -0.54 -3.23 -18.40
C ASN A 123 -2.02 -3.23 -18.00
N TYR A 124 -2.32 -2.91 -16.75
CA TYR A 124 -3.69 -3.03 -16.20
C TYR A 124 -4.25 -1.73 -15.62
N GLY A 125 -3.42 -0.69 -15.44
CA GLY A 125 -3.84 0.58 -14.83
C GLY A 125 -4.17 0.44 -13.34
N ILE A 126 -3.68 -0.61 -12.68
CA ILE A 126 -3.94 -0.89 -11.26
C ILE A 126 -2.75 -0.39 -10.44
N HIS A 127 -3.01 0.49 -9.50
CA HIS A 127 -2.00 1.00 -8.57
C HIS A 127 -1.77 0.04 -7.40
N THR A 128 -0.62 0.16 -6.76
CA THR A 128 -0.26 -0.68 -5.61
C THR A 128 -0.02 0.17 -4.36
N MET A 129 -0.68 -0.20 -3.28
CA MET A 129 -0.37 0.26 -1.93
C MET A 129 0.58 -0.76 -1.30
N ILE A 130 1.76 -0.33 -0.87
CA ILE A 130 2.74 -1.24 -0.25
C ILE A 130 2.68 -1.14 1.26
N ASN A 131 2.72 -2.30 1.92
CA ASN A 131 2.59 -2.41 3.35
C ASN A 131 3.91 -2.83 4.01
N HIS A 132 4.25 -2.22 5.14
CA HIS A 132 5.29 -2.66 6.03
C HIS A 132 4.66 -3.13 7.35
N SER A 133 4.90 -4.37 7.77
CA SER A 133 4.26 -4.95 8.96
C SER A 133 4.56 -4.19 10.26
N PHE A 134 5.64 -3.43 10.26
CA PHE A 134 6.08 -2.60 11.37
C PHE A 134 6.22 -3.38 12.69
N GLY A 135 6.79 -4.59 12.58
CA GLY A 135 7.02 -5.47 13.73
C GLY A 135 5.77 -6.14 14.30
N ARG A 136 4.63 -6.12 13.57
CA ARG A 136 3.37 -6.73 14.03
C ARG A 136 3.51 -8.18 14.45
N TYR A 137 4.28 -8.93 13.70
CA TYR A 137 4.45 -10.37 13.88
C TYR A 137 5.79 -10.77 14.52
N GLY A 138 6.46 -9.82 15.16
CA GLY A 138 7.81 -9.98 15.72
C GLY A 138 8.91 -9.48 14.80
N MET A 139 10.15 -9.59 15.26
CA MET A 139 11.32 -9.13 14.52
C MET A 139 12.61 -9.80 15.00
N THR A 140 13.62 -9.87 14.14
CA THR A 140 14.95 -10.35 14.50
C THR A 140 15.81 -9.22 15.04
N VAL A 141 16.38 -9.40 16.24
CA VAL A 141 17.30 -8.47 16.86
C VAL A 141 18.58 -9.22 17.27
N ASP A 142 19.74 -8.74 16.84
CA ASP A 142 21.05 -9.36 17.09
C ASP A 142 21.11 -10.87 16.68
N GLY A 143 20.33 -11.25 15.64
CA GLY A 143 20.24 -12.64 15.14
C GLY A 143 19.23 -13.53 15.87
N GLU A 144 18.56 -13.02 16.89
CA GLU A 144 17.53 -13.74 17.63
C GLU A 144 16.13 -13.25 17.27
N TRP A 145 15.19 -14.20 17.11
CA TRP A 145 13.80 -13.90 16.84
C TRP A 145 13.06 -13.47 18.12
N ASN A 146 12.46 -12.30 18.07
CA ASN A 146 11.61 -11.75 19.11
C ASN A 146 10.16 -11.75 18.63
N PRO A 147 9.27 -12.60 19.17
CA PRO A 147 7.88 -12.69 18.71
C PRO A 147 7.04 -11.46 19.05
N ILE A 148 7.44 -10.69 20.06
CA ILE A 148 6.75 -9.48 20.51
C ILE A 148 7.68 -8.28 20.34
N THR A 149 7.25 -7.32 19.55
CA THR A 149 8.02 -6.09 19.31
C THR A 149 7.85 -5.11 20.48
N ASN A 150 8.96 -4.77 21.13
CA ASN A 150 8.98 -3.71 22.11
C ASN A 150 9.28 -2.36 21.46
N TYR A 151 8.23 -1.59 21.15
CA TYR A 151 8.36 -0.28 20.51
C TYR A 151 9.04 0.80 21.36
N SER A 152 9.35 0.50 22.64
CA SER A 152 10.16 1.38 23.49
C SER A 152 11.65 1.03 23.45
N ASP A 153 12.03 -0.12 22.88
CA ASP A 153 13.42 -0.54 22.76
C ASP A 153 14.16 0.24 21.66
N PRO A 154 15.24 0.97 21.97
CA PRO A 154 15.97 1.75 20.98
C PRO A 154 16.57 0.94 19.82
N LYS A 155 16.92 -0.34 20.04
CA LYS A 155 17.44 -1.21 18.98
C LYS A 155 16.33 -1.58 18.01
N MET A 156 15.15 -1.99 18.52
CA MET A 156 14.00 -2.33 17.71
C MET A 156 13.51 -1.11 16.93
N GLN A 157 13.45 0.07 17.56
CA GLN A 157 13.13 1.32 16.89
C GLN A 157 14.07 1.62 15.72
N LYS A 158 15.37 1.49 15.94
CA LYS A 158 16.40 1.72 14.91
C LYS A 158 16.24 0.76 13.73
N ILE A 159 15.98 -0.52 13.98
CA ILE A 159 15.77 -1.53 12.95
C ILE A 159 14.54 -1.15 12.12
N LEU A 160 13.39 -0.89 12.76
CA LEU A 160 12.15 -0.54 12.08
C LEU A 160 12.30 0.72 11.22
N LEU A 161 12.96 1.76 11.72
CA LEU A 161 13.19 2.97 10.94
C LEU A 161 14.14 2.73 9.75
N SER A 162 15.15 1.86 9.92
CA SER A 162 16.04 1.46 8.82
C SER A 162 15.31 0.66 7.75
N GLU A 163 14.42 -0.26 8.13
CA GLU A 163 13.57 -1.00 7.19
C GLU A 163 12.64 -0.07 6.38
N ILE A 164 12.10 0.96 7.03
CA ILE A 164 11.31 2.00 6.34
C ILE A 164 12.17 2.77 5.33
N GLU A 165 13.39 3.16 5.67
CA GLU A 165 14.31 3.83 4.73
C GLU A 165 14.60 2.95 3.51
N ILE A 166 14.84 1.66 3.74
CA ILE A 166 15.06 0.67 2.67
C ILE A 166 13.81 0.55 1.79
N MET A 167 12.62 0.40 2.40
CA MET A 167 11.36 0.33 1.68
C MET A 167 11.18 1.56 0.77
N VAL A 168 11.29 2.76 1.32
CA VAL A 168 11.12 3.99 0.51
C VAL A 168 12.17 4.07 -0.59
N SER A 169 13.41 3.74 -0.31
CA SER A 169 14.48 3.77 -1.32
C SER A 169 14.20 2.82 -2.50
N ASN A 170 13.59 1.68 -2.21
CA ASN A 170 13.26 0.68 -3.24
C ASN A 170 12.04 1.06 -4.09
N TYR A 171 11.07 1.80 -3.53
CA TYR A 171 9.77 1.96 -4.18
C TYR A 171 9.44 3.38 -4.63
N LYS A 172 10.03 4.45 -4.05
CA LYS A 172 9.64 5.84 -4.30
C LYS A 172 9.62 6.30 -5.77
N ASN A 173 10.38 5.61 -6.63
CA ASN A 173 10.45 5.93 -8.06
C ASN A 173 9.71 4.89 -8.93
N THR A 174 8.82 4.10 -8.34
CA THR A 174 8.11 3.03 -9.04
C THR A 174 6.79 3.57 -9.61
N PRO A 175 6.60 3.55 -10.94
CA PRO A 175 5.30 3.87 -11.54
C PRO A 175 4.20 2.96 -10.99
N GLY A 176 3.05 3.55 -10.66
CA GLY A 176 1.92 2.83 -10.08
C GLY A 176 1.98 2.62 -8.57
N LEU A 177 2.99 3.14 -7.88
CA LEU A 177 2.93 3.24 -6.42
C LEU A 177 1.86 4.25 -6.02
N LEU A 178 0.94 3.88 -5.11
CA LEU A 178 -0.13 4.76 -4.68
C LEU A 178 0.16 5.41 -3.32
N LEU A 179 0.50 4.62 -2.33
CA LEU A 179 0.84 5.10 -0.99
C LEU A 179 1.56 4.03 -0.15
N TYR A 180 2.16 4.47 0.95
CA TYR A 180 2.79 3.61 1.94
C TYR A 180 1.85 3.33 3.09
N LEU A 181 1.81 2.06 3.54
CA LEU A 181 1.03 1.61 4.67
C LEU A 181 1.95 1.13 5.80
N LEU A 182 1.77 1.67 7.00
CA LEU A 182 2.52 1.29 8.20
C LEU A 182 1.66 0.40 9.09
N GLY A 183 2.17 -0.79 9.36
CA GLY A 183 1.52 -1.77 10.22
C GLY A 183 0.42 -2.57 9.51
N ASN A 184 -0.12 -3.50 10.26
CA ASN A 184 -1.35 -4.23 10.00
C ASN A 184 -1.93 -4.65 11.35
N GLU A 185 -2.87 -3.87 11.87
CA GLU A 185 -3.50 -4.14 13.17
C GLU A 185 -2.51 -4.27 14.34
N ASN A 186 -1.45 -3.47 14.32
CA ASN A 186 -0.43 -3.54 15.36
C ASN A 186 -1.00 -3.25 16.75
N ASN A 187 -2.10 -2.48 16.82
CA ASN A 187 -2.84 -2.22 18.05
C ASN A 187 -3.45 -3.50 18.65
N TYR A 188 -3.95 -4.44 17.83
CA TYR A 188 -4.38 -5.75 18.30
C TYR A 188 -3.18 -6.60 18.76
N GLY A 189 -2.06 -6.49 18.06
CA GLY A 189 -0.82 -7.18 18.43
C GLY A 189 -0.27 -6.82 19.81
N LEU A 190 -0.70 -5.71 20.40
CA LEU A 190 -0.28 -5.33 21.76
C LEU A 190 -0.87 -6.23 22.84
N PHE A 191 -1.90 -7.00 22.51
CA PHE A 191 -2.54 -7.97 23.40
C PHE A 191 -2.07 -9.40 23.14
N TRP A 192 -1.12 -9.58 22.24
CA TRP A 192 -0.66 -10.89 21.85
C TRP A 192 0.16 -11.55 22.98
N SER A 193 -0.31 -12.70 23.46
CA SER A 193 0.46 -13.62 24.29
C SER A 193 0.50 -15.05 23.73
N GLY A 194 0.04 -15.21 22.47
CA GLY A 194 0.02 -16.49 21.76
C GLY A 194 -1.20 -16.69 20.86
N ALA A 195 -2.31 -16.01 21.15
CA ALA A 195 -3.51 -16.00 20.33
C ALA A 195 -4.05 -14.57 20.19
N GLU A 196 -4.34 -14.15 18.97
CA GLU A 196 -4.62 -12.73 18.66
C GLU A 196 -5.85 -12.13 19.34
N THR A 197 -6.85 -12.93 19.62
CA THR A 197 -8.17 -12.44 20.08
C THR A 197 -8.53 -12.89 21.49
N GLU A 198 -7.81 -13.86 22.03
CA GLU A 198 -8.16 -14.49 23.32
C GLU A 198 -7.67 -13.69 24.52
N ASP A 199 -6.73 -12.77 24.29
CA ASP A 199 -6.07 -12.01 25.35
C ASP A 199 -6.61 -10.58 25.52
N PHE A 200 -7.68 -10.22 24.81
CA PHE A 200 -8.33 -8.92 24.96
C PHE A 200 -8.97 -8.82 26.33
N PRO A 201 -8.60 -7.83 27.15
CA PRO A 201 -9.29 -7.57 28.39
C PRO A 201 -10.77 -7.25 28.14
N GLU A 202 -11.65 -7.70 29.04
CA GLU A 202 -13.07 -7.32 28.97
C GLU A 202 -13.25 -5.85 29.33
N GLU A 203 -12.49 -5.34 30.31
CA GLU A 203 -12.60 -4.00 30.85
C GLU A 203 -11.89 -2.95 29.97
N GLU A 204 -12.64 -1.91 29.58
CA GLU A 204 -12.09 -0.81 28.78
C GLU A 204 -10.88 -0.11 29.45
N THR A 205 -10.89 0.02 30.79
CA THR A 205 -9.77 0.59 31.54
C THR A 205 -8.49 -0.20 31.39
N GLU A 206 -8.58 -1.53 31.31
CA GLU A 206 -7.43 -2.41 31.07
C GLU A 206 -6.92 -2.30 29.65
N LYS A 207 -7.83 -2.25 28.65
CA LYS A 207 -7.46 -1.99 27.25
C LYS A 207 -6.72 -0.67 27.13
N MET A 208 -7.25 0.40 27.72
CA MET A 208 -6.62 1.72 27.67
C MET A 208 -5.26 1.74 28.38
N ALA A 209 -5.09 0.99 29.46
CA ALA A 209 -3.78 0.85 30.11
C ALA A 209 -2.73 0.21 29.20
N VAL A 210 -3.10 -0.80 28.40
CA VAL A 210 -2.26 -1.39 27.35
C VAL A 210 -1.92 -0.35 26.29
N GLY A 211 -2.91 0.41 25.82
CA GLY A 211 -2.73 1.49 24.86
C GLY A 211 -1.74 2.55 25.35
N GLU A 212 -1.87 3.01 26.58
CA GLU A 212 -0.95 3.99 27.17
C GLU A 212 0.47 3.44 27.31
N LYS A 213 0.62 2.20 27.77
CA LYS A 213 1.93 1.61 28.05
C LYS A 213 2.66 1.17 26.78
N TYR A 214 1.99 0.52 25.86
CA TYR A 214 2.58 -0.10 24.67
C TYR A 214 2.17 0.55 23.34
N GLY A 215 0.92 1.02 23.24
CA GLY A 215 0.38 1.68 22.05
C GLY A 215 0.98 3.06 21.83
N ARG A 216 1.11 3.87 22.88
CA ARG A 216 1.67 5.23 22.78
C ARG A 216 3.11 5.23 22.21
N PRO A 217 4.07 4.41 22.69
CA PRO A 217 5.39 4.29 22.06
C PRO A 217 5.31 3.81 20.59
N MET A 218 4.42 2.86 20.27
CA MET A 218 4.22 2.35 18.93
C MET A 218 3.76 3.46 17.97
N TYR A 219 2.71 4.20 18.31
CA TYR A 219 2.20 5.28 17.47
C TYR A 219 3.18 6.44 17.34
N ARG A 220 3.94 6.76 18.39
CA ARG A 220 5.02 7.74 18.31
C ARG A 220 6.10 7.31 17.33
N LEU A 221 6.45 6.02 17.31
CA LEU A 221 7.42 5.48 16.36
C LEU A 221 6.84 5.46 14.93
N MET A 222 5.56 5.10 14.74
CA MET A 222 4.87 5.21 13.45
C MET A 222 4.86 6.65 12.93
N ASN A 223 4.67 7.63 13.82
CA ASN A 223 4.79 9.04 13.45
C ASN A 223 6.20 9.42 13.00
N SER A 224 7.23 8.90 13.67
CA SER A 224 8.63 9.11 13.27
C SER A 224 8.93 8.48 11.92
N ALA A 225 8.40 7.28 11.66
CA ALA A 225 8.47 6.60 10.37
C ALA A 225 7.75 7.40 9.27
N SER A 226 6.57 7.97 9.58
CA SER A 226 5.84 8.82 8.63
C SER A 226 6.63 10.06 8.24
N LYS A 227 7.27 10.73 9.19
CA LYS A 227 8.18 11.85 8.89
C LYS A 227 9.32 11.42 8.00
N LYS A 228 9.96 10.29 8.31
CA LYS A 228 11.07 9.75 7.52
C LYS A 228 10.65 9.42 6.09
N ILE A 229 9.47 8.81 5.88
CA ILE A 229 8.92 8.56 4.55
C ILE A 229 8.78 9.88 3.78
N LYS A 230 8.17 10.89 4.38
CA LYS A 230 7.91 12.20 3.74
C LYS A 230 9.17 13.01 3.47
N GLU A 231 10.25 12.80 4.24
CA GLU A 231 11.58 13.35 3.96
C GLU A 231 12.24 12.71 2.72
N LEU A 232 12.00 11.40 2.50
CA LEU A 232 12.61 10.62 1.43
C LEU A 232 11.79 10.58 0.14
N ASP A 233 10.47 10.74 0.27
CA ASP A 233 9.49 10.71 -0.82
C ASP A 233 8.40 11.77 -0.59
N THR A 234 8.38 12.77 -1.45
CA THR A 234 7.40 13.88 -1.43
C THR A 234 6.22 13.64 -2.36
N ASN A 235 6.20 12.51 -3.07
CA ASN A 235 5.18 12.20 -4.09
C ASN A 235 4.08 11.30 -3.60
N HIS A 236 4.30 10.54 -2.52
CA HIS A 236 3.34 9.55 -2.06
C HIS A 236 2.95 9.77 -0.59
N PRO A 237 1.66 9.71 -0.26
CA PRO A 237 1.18 9.82 1.11
C PRO A 237 1.50 8.56 1.93
N VAL A 238 1.44 8.71 3.25
CA VAL A 238 1.60 7.63 4.21
C VAL A 238 0.37 7.46 5.09
N ALA A 239 -0.06 6.21 5.27
CA ALA A 239 -1.13 5.82 6.16
C ALA A 239 -0.64 4.82 7.22
N ILE A 240 -1.32 4.74 8.36
CA ILE A 240 -1.26 3.58 9.25
C ILE A 240 -2.38 2.60 8.89
N CYS A 241 -2.26 1.33 9.28
CA CYS A 241 -3.33 0.33 9.16
C CYS A 241 -3.75 -0.12 10.55
N ASN A 242 -4.73 0.56 11.12
CA ASN A 242 -5.22 0.30 12.47
C ASN A 242 -6.33 -0.74 12.48
N GLY A 243 -6.35 -1.61 13.49
CA GLY A 243 -7.50 -2.45 13.77
C GLY A 243 -8.60 -1.62 14.40
N ASP A 244 -9.64 -1.37 13.63
CA ASP A 244 -10.76 -0.50 13.95
C ASP A 244 -10.33 0.88 14.51
N ASP A 245 -11.13 1.54 15.33
CA ASP A 245 -10.81 2.82 15.97
C ASP A 245 -10.18 2.67 17.37
N LEU A 246 -9.78 1.45 17.73
CA LEU A 246 -9.11 1.19 19.01
C LEU A 246 -7.85 2.07 19.15
N PHE A 247 -7.77 2.80 20.26
CA PHE A 247 -6.75 3.79 20.61
C PHE A 247 -6.72 5.06 19.75
N ILE A 248 -7.84 5.42 19.11
CA ILE A 248 -7.90 6.59 18.22
C ILE A 248 -7.46 7.90 18.91
N GLU A 249 -7.73 8.07 20.21
CA GLU A 249 -7.30 9.24 20.98
C GLU A 249 -5.77 9.30 21.15
N ILE A 250 -5.11 8.14 21.30
CA ILE A 250 -3.66 8.06 21.34
C ILE A 250 -3.08 8.38 19.98
N ILE A 251 -3.70 7.86 18.90
CA ILE A 251 -3.33 8.17 17.52
C ILE A 251 -3.42 9.67 17.27
N ALA A 252 -4.49 10.34 17.70
CA ALA A 252 -4.67 11.77 17.55
C ALA A 252 -3.55 12.58 18.23
N GLN A 253 -3.04 12.09 19.35
CA GLN A 253 -1.96 12.74 20.10
C GLN A 253 -0.59 12.48 19.50
N GLU A 254 -0.30 11.26 19.06
CA GLU A 254 1.05 10.80 18.69
C GLU A 254 1.29 10.73 17.19
N CYS A 255 0.27 10.48 16.34
CA CYS A 255 0.41 10.29 14.89
C CYS A 255 -0.01 11.49 14.05
N LYS A 256 0.54 12.66 14.34
CA LYS A 256 0.17 13.92 13.66
C LYS A 256 0.62 13.98 12.20
N ASP A 257 1.71 13.31 11.88
CA ASP A 257 2.37 13.39 10.57
C ASP A 257 1.92 12.32 9.57
N ILE A 258 1.03 11.39 9.94
CA ILE A 258 0.36 10.53 8.96
C ILE A 258 -0.55 11.37 8.07
N ASP A 259 -0.68 11.00 6.80
CA ASP A 259 -1.56 11.69 5.85
C ASP A 259 -2.96 11.10 5.85
N VAL A 260 -3.10 9.81 6.10
CA VAL A 260 -4.34 9.05 6.03
C VAL A 260 -4.46 8.13 7.26
N PHE A 261 -5.65 8.06 7.82
CA PHE A 261 -6.02 7.03 8.78
C PHE A 261 -6.55 5.81 8.03
N GLY A 262 -5.72 4.78 7.90
CA GLY A 262 -6.12 3.48 7.36
C GLY A 262 -6.71 2.62 8.48
N VAL A 263 -7.80 1.93 8.17
CA VAL A 263 -8.54 1.14 9.15
C VAL A 263 -8.98 -0.20 8.56
N ASN A 264 -8.79 -1.27 9.34
CA ASN A 264 -9.41 -2.56 9.11
C ASN A 264 -10.68 -2.61 9.96
N SER A 265 -11.86 -2.66 9.34
CA SER A 265 -13.12 -2.61 10.06
C SER A 265 -14.10 -3.67 9.59
N TYR A 266 -14.49 -4.56 10.49
CA TYR A 266 -15.39 -5.68 10.26
C TYR A 266 -16.64 -5.58 11.15
N ARG A 267 -17.29 -4.40 11.16
CA ARG A 267 -18.45 -4.08 11.99
C ARG A 267 -19.78 -4.66 11.45
N GLY A 268 -19.71 -5.58 10.49
CA GLY A 268 -20.89 -6.20 9.89
C GLY A 268 -21.49 -5.36 8.76
N ALA A 269 -22.80 -5.10 8.81
CA ALA A 269 -23.53 -4.47 7.69
C ALA A 269 -23.43 -2.94 7.65
N SER A 270 -22.83 -2.30 8.63
CA SER A 270 -22.66 -0.85 8.74
C SER A 270 -21.38 -0.55 9.54
N PHE A 271 -20.70 0.54 9.18
CA PHE A 271 -19.56 1.05 9.94
C PHE A 271 -19.97 1.90 11.14
N THR A 272 -21.28 2.07 11.35
CA THR A 272 -21.87 2.77 12.51
C THR A 272 -21.38 4.22 12.62
N ASP A 273 -20.69 4.55 13.70
CA ASP A 273 -20.20 5.90 14.01
C ASP A 273 -18.74 6.15 13.57
N LEU A 274 -18.08 5.18 12.92
CA LEU A 274 -16.66 5.26 12.58
C LEU A 274 -16.29 6.54 11.81
N PHE A 275 -17.07 6.90 10.79
CA PHE A 275 -16.81 8.12 10.01
C PHE A 275 -16.85 9.37 10.86
N LYS A 276 -17.84 9.44 11.77
CA LYS A 276 -18.02 10.56 12.69
C LYS A 276 -16.85 10.62 13.67
N THR A 277 -16.52 9.50 14.30
CA THR A 277 -15.44 9.37 15.27
C THR A 277 -14.10 9.81 14.67
N VAL A 278 -13.75 9.31 13.47
CA VAL A 278 -12.50 9.69 12.78
C VAL A 278 -12.49 11.17 12.44
N LYS A 279 -13.60 11.73 11.95
CA LYS A 279 -13.70 13.16 11.62
C LYS A 279 -13.52 14.05 12.86
N GLU A 280 -14.17 13.71 13.96
CA GLU A 280 -14.15 14.51 15.18
C GLU A 280 -12.82 14.40 15.94
N THR A 281 -12.21 13.20 15.97
CA THR A 281 -11.00 12.94 16.75
C THR A 281 -9.72 13.22 15.96
N LEU A 282 -9.63 12.79 14.70
CA LEU A 282 -8.41 12.92 13.90
C LEU A 282 -8.45 14.05 12.88
N ASN A 283 -9.64 14.36 12.33
CA ASN A 283 -9.82 15.25 11.20
C ASN A 283 -8.86 14.93 10.03
N LYS A 284 -8.74 13.65 9.71
CA LYS A 284 -7.91 13.10 8.63
C LYS A 284 -8.76 12.30 7.64
N PRO A 285 -8.29 12.12 6.39
CA PRO A 285 -8.92 11.17 5.46
C PRO A 285 -8.95 9.77 6.09
N LEU A 286 -10.07 9.07 5.88
CA LEU A 286 -10.22 7.67 6.24
C LEU A 286 -10.07 6.81 4.99
N LEU A 287 -9.27 5.75 5.08
CA LEU A 287 -9.12 4.70 4.08
C LEU A 287 -9.45 3.36 4.73
N PHE A 288 -10.45 2.66 4.21
CA PHE A 288 -10.61 1.25 4.57
C PHE A 288 -9.45 0.46 3.93
N THR A 289 -8.52 0.03 4.77
CA THR A 289 -7.44 -0.88 4.37
C THR A 289 -7.92 -2.32 4.34
N GLU A 290 -8.96 -2.61 5.13
CA GLU A 290 -9.73 -3.84 5.05
C GLU A 290 -11.18 -3.60 5.48
N PHE A 291 -12.10 -4.22 4.76
CA PHE A 291 -13.47 -4.45 5.19
C PHE A 291 -14.03 -5.67 4.43
N GLY A 292 -15.01 -6.30 5.00
CA GLY A 292 -15.58 -7.48 4.38
C GLY A 292 -16.53 -8.25 5.27
N ALA A 293 -16.86 -9.44 4.83
CA ALA A 293 -17.63 -10.42 5.58
C ALA A 293 -17.27 -11.84 5.12
N ASP A 294 -17.42 -12.79 6.01
CA ASP A 294 -17.21 -14.20 5.72
C ASP A 294 -18.23 -14.75 4.73
N ALA A 295 -17.76 -15.65 3.86
CA ALA A 295 -18.62 -16.48 3.02
C ALA A 295 -19.04 -17.78 3.73
N PHE A 296 -18.88 -17.85 5.04
CA PHE A 296 -19.19 -19.02 5.84
C PHE A 296 -20.18 -18.67 6.95
N ASN A 297 -21.25 -19.48 7.07
CA ASN A 297 -22.23 -19.37 8.13
C ASN A 297 -21.93 -20.42 9.21
N ALA A 298 -21.39 -19.99 10.34
CA ALA A 298 -21.01 -20.88 11.45
C ALA A 298 -22.23 -21.56 12.11
N ILE A 299 -23.42 -20.96 12.06
CA ILE A 299 -24.64 -21.54 12.64
C ILE A 299 -25.09 -22.76 11.84
N THR A 300 -25.08 -22.65 10.52
CA THR A 300 -25.49 -23.72 9.60
C THR A 300 -24.32 -24.62 9.19
N ASN A 301 -23.09 -24.25 9.56
CA ASN A 301 -21.84 -24.90 9.16
C ASN A 301 -21.75 -25.09 7.64
N SER A 302 -22.07 -24.04 6.88
CA SER A 302 -22.12 -24.07 5.41
C SER A 302 -21.67 -22.76 4.78
N GLU A 303 -21.32 -22.85 3.51
CA GLU A 303 -20.99 -21.68 2.68
C GLU A 303 -22.21 -20.75 2.54
N ASP A 304 -21.99 -19.42 2.60
CA ASP A 304 -23.00 -18.38 2.45
C ASP A 304 -22.45 -17.14 1.70
N GLN A 305 -22.11 -17.34 0.45
CA GLN A 305 -21.64 -16.25 -0.43
C GLN A 305 -22.68 -15.14 -0.61
N LYS A 306 -23.97 -15.46 -0.45
CA LYS A 306 -25.04 -14.46 -0.57
C LYS A 306 -25.02 -13.46 0.57
N SER A 307 -24.80 -13.90 1.79
CA SER A 307 -24.62 -13.03 2.95
C SER A 307 -23.36 -12.17 2.78
N GLN A 308 -22.23 -12.74 2.38
CA GLN A 308 -21.01 -12.01 2.07
C GLN A 308 -21.28 -10.89 1.06
N ALA A 309 -21.88 -11.20 -0.08
CA ALA A 309 -22.18 -10.21 -1.12
C ALA A 309 -23.11 -9.09 -0.61
N ASN A 310 -24.09 -9.42 0.21
CA ASN A 310 -25.02 -8.43 0.80
C ASN A 310 -24.31 -7.50 1.79
N TYR A 311 -23.41 -8.02 2.64
CA TYR A 311 -22.63 -7.19 3.56
C TYR A 311 -21.69 -6.25 2.80
N LEU A 312 -20.93 -6.78 1.85
CA LEU A 312 -20.03 -5.98 1.01
C LEU A 312 -20.78 -4.85 0.28
N LEU A 313 -21.98 -5.15 -0.28
CA LEU A 313 -22.78 -4.14 -0.95
C LEU A 313 -23.28 -3.04 0.00
N LYS A 314 -23.64 -3.38 1.23
CA LYS A 314 -24.07 -2.41 2.25
C LYS A 314 -22.91 -1.52 2.67
N ASN A 315 -21.77 -2.12 3.03
CA ASN A 315 -20.58 -1.38 3.41
C ASN A 315 -20.09 -0.44 2.28
N TRP A 316 -20.16 -0.88 1.03
CA TRP A 316 -19.76 -0.07 -0.12
C TRP A 316 -20.69 1.13 -0.36
N LYS A 317 -21.95 1.06 0.03
CA LYS A 317 -22.92 2.13 -0.15
C LYS A 317 -22.90 3.18 0.95
N GLU A 318 -22.39 2.83 2.11
CA GLU A 318 -22.27 3.72 3.26
C GLU A 318 -21.07 4.66 3.10
#